data_f3dd94fc12b9a50dc9588ddb137c2945
#
_entry.id   f3dd94fc12b9a50dc9588ddb137c2945
#
_cell.length_a   1.000
_cell.length_b   1.000
_cell.length_c   1.000
_cell.angle_alpha   90.00
_cell.angle_beta   90.00
_cell.angle_gamma   90.00
#
_symmetry.space_group_name_H-M   'P 1'
#
loop_
_entity.id
_entity.type
_entity.pdbx_description
1 polymer ?
#
loop_
_entity_poly.entity_id
_entity_poly.type
_entity_poly.pdbx_seq_one_letter_code
_entity_poly.pdbx_strand_id
1 'polypeptide(L)'
;AIEPIKQLCLSSTDEVIRSFGERLYDCISIREKIEKLLNENPPIMLNKGNIICSGVDEELDELRRIAYSGKDYLLQIQQRESEATEIPSLKISYNNVFGYYIEVRNVHKDKVPATWIRKQTLTQAERYITQELKDYEEKILGAEEKISIIENRIFNDLIADISNYISFIQLNCNLVAQIDVLLSFTKVSEEN
;
A
#
# COMPACT_ATOMS: atom_id res chain seq x y z
N ALA A 1 6.97 19.70 13.28
CA ALA A 1 6.65 20.19 14.64
C ALA A 1 7.91 20.66 15.41
N ILE A 2 9.06 20.02 15.26
CA ILE A 2 10.30 20.35 16.00
C ILE A 2 10.87 21.72 15.60
N GLU A 3 10.90 22.05 14.31
CA GLU A 3 11.52 23.29 13.81
C GLU A 3 10.95 24.57 14.44
N PRO A 4 9.64 24.78 14.54
CA PRO A 4 9.08 25.95 15.23
C PRO A 4 9.51 26.05 16.71
N ILE A 5 9.54 24.91 17.43
CA ILE A 5 9.97 24.85 18.83
C ILE A 5 11.46 25.27 18.94
N LYS A 6 12.29 24.71 18.05
CA LYS A 6 13.72 25.01 17.97
C LYS A 6 13.94 26.51 17.78
N GLN A 7 13.27 27.13 16.81
CA GLN A 7 13.40 28.58 16.54
C GLN A 7 12.96 29.43 17.70
N LEU A 8 11.86 29.10 18.37
CA LEU A 8 11.40 29.78 19.56
C LEU A 8 12.42 29.68 20.70
N CYS A 9 12.97 28.52 20.96
CA CYS A 9 14.00 28.32 21.98
C CYS A 9 15.27 29.17 21.65
N LEU A 10 15.72 29.13 20.39
CA LEU A 10 16.91 29.89 19.96
C LEU A 10 16.73 31.42 20.07
N SER A 11 15.51 31.93 19.95
CA SER A 11 15.19 33.35 20.09
C SER A 11 15.10 33.80 21.56
N SER A 12 15.11 32.88 22.51
CA SER A 12 15.03 33.22 23.95
C SER A 12 16.27 33.95 24.44
N THR A 13 16.08 34.87 25.40
CA THR A 13 17.16 35.53 26.13
C THR A 13 17.72 34.63 27.25
N ASP A 14 16.97 33.65 27.70
CA ASP A 14 17.38 32.69 28.72
C ASP A 14 18.32 31.65 28.13
N GLU A 15 19.50 31.44 28.77
CA GLU A 15 20.54 30.54 28.30
C GLU A 15 20.10 29.07 28.34
N VAL A 16 19.29 28.67 29.33
CA VAL A 16 18.81 27.31 29.47
C VAL A 16 17.84 26.99 28.32
N ILE A 17 16.89 27.86 28.05
CA ILE A 17 15.92 27.70 26.94
C ILE A 17 16.66 27.68 25.60
N ARG A 18 17.65 28.58 25.43
CA ARG A 18 18.46 28.57 24.19
C ARG A 18 19.22 27.27 24.01
N SER A 19 19.79 26.70 25.09
CA SER A 19 20.50 25.43 25.03
C SER A 19 19.60 24.27 24.58
N PHE A 20 18.30 24.30 24.90
CA PHE A 20 17.35 23.33 24.36
C PHE A 20 17.22 23.47 22.84
N GLY A 21 17.09 24.69 22.32
CA GLY A 21 17.05 24.96 20.89
C GLY A 21 18.27 24.44 20.12
N GLU A 22 19.47 24.67 20.69
CA GLU A 22 20.73 24.19 20.09
C GLU A 22 20.83 22.66 20.00
N ARG A 23 20.23 21.97 20.95
CA ARG A 23 20.25 20.50 21.05
C ARG A 23 19.13 19.82 20.27
N LEU A 24 18.05 20.53 19.92
CA LEU A 24 16.97 19.97 19.10
C LEU A 24 17.45 19.68 17.68
N TYR A 25 17.25 18.44 17.23
CA TYR A 25 17.59 17.98 15.90
C TYR A 25 16.37 18.04 14.99
N ASP A 26 16.48 18.63 13.82
CA ASP A 26 15.33 18.92 12.95
C ASP A 26 14.73 17.70 12.23
N CYS A 27 15.49 16.64 12.05
CA CYS A 27 15.09 15.40 11.35
C CYS A 27 14.48 15.65 9.94
N ILE A 28 14.80 16.75 9.28
CA ILE A 28 14.20 17.14 7.99
C ILE A 28 14.46 16.07 6.94
N SER A 29 15.71 15.63 6.80
CA SER A 29 16.12 14.68 5.77
C SER A 29 15.33 13.35 5.84
N ILE A 30 15.18 12.79 7.04
CA ILE A 30 14.42 11.52 7.18
C ILE A 30 12.91 11.74 6.97
N ARG A 31 12.38 12.88 7.40
CA ARG A 31 10.98 13.24 7.17
C ARG A 31 10.68 13.33 5.66
N GLU A 32 11.48 14.08 4.92
CA GLU A 32 11.34 14.22 3.47
C GLU A 32 11.46 12.87 2.75
N LYS A 33 12.37 12.00 3.24
CA LYS A 33 12.49 10.65 2.70
C LYS A 33 11.23 9.82 2.93
N ILE A 34 10.63 9.88 4.12
CA ILE A 34 9.38 9.21 4.44
C ILE A 34 8.25 9.72 3.55
N GLU A 35 8.08 11.06 3.47
CA GLU A 35 7.04 11.70 2.64
C GLU A 35 7.17 11.37 1.15
N LYS A 36 8.40 11.21 0.65
CA LYS A 36 8.64 10.82 -0.74
C LYS A 36 8.37 9.34 -1.02
N LEU A 37 8.65 8.46 -0.06
CA LEU A 37 8.59 7.02 -0.27
C LEU A 37 7.22 6.42 0.04
N LEU A 38 6.56 6.87 1.11
CA LEU A 38 5.31 6.29 1.58
C LEU A 38 4.09 7.04 1.07
N ASN A 39 3.06 6.31 0.70
CA ASN A 39 1.74 6.89 0.44
C ASN A 39 1.20 7.61 1.68
N GLU A 40 0.32 8.61 1.50
CA GLU A 40 -0.27 9.38 2.59
C GLU A 40 -1.02 8.52 3.62
N ASN A 41 -1.69 7.47 3.16
CA ASN A 41 -2.47 6.55 3.98
C ASN A 41 -2.05 5.10 3.68
N PRO A 42 -0.83 4.69 4.08
CA PRO A 42 -0.37 3.34 3.83
C PRO A 42 -1.18 2.34 4.65
N PRO A 43 -1.45 1.14 4.13
CA PRO A 43 -2.16 0.12 4.89
C PRO A 43 -1.31 -0.36 6.08
N ILE A 44 -1.97 -0.70 7.20
CA ILE A 44 -1.29 -1.22 8.40
C ILE A 44 -0.55 -2.53 8.11
N MET A 45 -1.10 -3.35 7.21
CA MET A 45 -0.52 -4.65 6.84
C MET A 45 0.23 -4.53 5.52
N LEU A 46 1.52 -4.84 5.52
CA LEU A 46 2.39 -4.77 4.34
C LEU A 46 1.90 -5.64 3.17
N ASN A 47 1.29 -6.79 3.46
CA ASN A 47 0.75 -7.71 2.46
C ASN A 47 -0.47 -7.18 1.67
N LYS A 48 -1.01 -6.03 2.04
CA LYS A 48 -2.10 -5.40 1.26
C LYS A 48 -1.60 -4.59 0.08
N GLY A 49 -0.28 -4.38 -0.04
CA GLY A 49 0.33 -3.57 -1.09
C GLY A 49 -0.01 -2.08 -0.96
N ASN A 50 0.38 -1.29 -1.96
CA ASN A 50 0.13 0.15 -2.03
C ASN A 50 0.74 0.95 -0.87
N ILE A 51 1.93 0.54 -0.41
CA ILE A 51 2.68 1.19 0.67
C ILE A 51 3.56 2.31 0.10
N ILE A 52 4.21 2.04 -1.03
CA ILE A 52 5.20 2.92 -1.66
C ILE A 52 4.51 3.83 -2.68
N CYS A 53 4.90 5.11 -2.73
CA CYS A 53 4.42 6.05 -3.72
C CYS A 53 4.74 5.61 -5.17
N SER A 54 3.91 6.00 -6.12
CA SER A 54 4.23 5.89 -7.54
C SER A 54 5.40 6.82 -7.90
N GLY A 55 6.22 6.42 -8.87
CA GLY A 55 7.40 7.17 -9.29
C GLY A 55 8.65 6.94 -8.44
N VAL A 56 8.60 6.07 -7.43
CA VAL A 56 9.74 5.72 -6.58
C VAL A 56 10.62 4.64 -7.25
N ASP A 57 9.99 3.66 -7.89
CA ASP A 57 10.66 2.53 -8.53
C ASP A 57 9.93 2.21 -9.86
N GLU A 58 10.65 2.25 -10.97
CA GLU A 58 10.07 2.07 -12.32
C GLU A 58 9.55 0.64 -12.52
N GLU A 59 10.24 -0.38 -11.97
CA GLU A 59 9.81 -1.77 -12.05
C GLU A 59 8.49 -1.99 -11.26
N LEU A 60 8.39 -1.39 -10.08
CA LEU A 60 7.18 -1.42 -9.27
C LEU A 60 5.99 -0.80 -10.01
N ASP A 61 6.19 0.33 -10.65
CA ASP A 61 5.12 1.02 -11.38
C ASP A 61 4.69 0.24 -12.63
N GLU A 62 5.63 -0.43 -13.33
CA GLU A 62 5.31 -1.31 -14.45
C GLU A 62 4.48 -2.53 -13.99
N LEU A 63 4.90 -3.19 -12.91
CA LEU A 63 4.19 -4.34 -12.34
C LEU A 63 2.78 -3.96 -11.89
N ARG A 64 2.62 -2.77 -11.29
CA ARG A 64 1.31 -2.24 -10.93
C ARG A 64 0.44 -1.99 -12.15
N ARG A 65 1.00 -1.46 -13.24
CA ARG A 65 0.25 -1.30 -14.51
C ARG A 65 -0.25 -2.64 -15.03
N ILE A 66 0.59 -3.68 -14.99
CA ILE A 66 0.19 -5.04 -15.39
C ILE A 66 -0.94 -5.56 -14.49
N ALA A 67 -0.82 -5.43 -13.17
CA ALA A 67 -1.83 -5.88 -12.22
C ALA A 67 -3.16 -5.11 -12.34
N TYR A 68 -3.11 -3.80 -12.62
CA TYR A 68 -4.32 -2.97 -12.77
C TYR A 68 -5.00 -3.14 -14.14
N SER A 69 -4.23 -3.22 -15.24
CA SER A 69 -4.79 -3.47 -16.57
C SER A 69 -5.51 -4.82 -16.65
N GLY A 70 -5.23 -5.65 -15.68
CA GLY A 70 -5.81 -6.96 -15.52
C GLY A 70 -7.32 -6.99 -15.36
N LYS A 71 -7.91 -6.07 -14.67
CA LYS A 71 -9.37 -5.99 -14.52
C LYS A 71 -10.07 -5.67 -15.84
N ASP A 72 -9.51 -4.77 -16.61
CA ASP A 72 -10.05 -4.39 -17.91
C ASP A 72 -9.94 -5.54 -18.91
N TYR A 73 -8.84 -6.29 -18.86
CA TYR A 73 -8.67 -7.48 -19.70
C TYR A 73 -9.68 -8.59 -19.38
N LEU A 74 -9.96 -8.85 -18.11
CA LEU A 74 -11.01 -9.82 -17.72
C LEU A 74 -12.39 -9.39 -18.17
N LEU A 75 -12.71 -8.10 -18.13
CA LEU A 75 -13.96 -7.57 -18.67
C LEU A 75 -14.05 -7.74 -20.19
N GLN A 76 -12.95 -7.52 -20.92
CA GLN A 76 -12.89 -7.76 -22.36
C GLN A 76 -13.09 -9.24 -22.70
N ILE A 77 -12.42 -10.15 -21.96
CA ILE A 77 -12.66 -11.61 -22.14
C ILE A 77 -14.13 -11.93 -21.86
N GLN A 78 -14.70 -11.42 -20.75
CA GLN A 78 -16.08 -11.69 -20.38
C GLN A 78 -17.05 -11.25 -21.48
N GLN A 79 -16.87 -10.04 -22.00
CA GLN A 79 -17.71 -9.52 -23.08
C GLN A 79 -17.56 -10.34 -24.36
N ARG A 80 -16.33 -10.59 -24.80
CA ARG A 80 -16.05 -11.39 -26.01
C ARG A 80 -16.66 -12.79 -25.92
N GLU A 81 -16.45 -13.48 -24.79
CA GLU A 81 -16.98 -14.84 -24.61
C GLU A 81 -18.52 -14.83 -24.49
N SER A 82 -19.11 -13.80 -23.86
CA SER A 82 -20.55 -13.62 -23.80
C SER A 82 -21.18 -13.44 -25.19
N GLU A 83 -20.53 -12.65 -26.05
CA GLU A 83 -20.97 -12.44 -27.43
C GLU A 83 -20.78 -13.70 -28.27
N ALA A 84 -19.62 -14.37 -28.19
CA ALA A 84 -19.30 -15.56 -28.98
C ALA A 84 -20.18 -16.76 -28.64
N THR A 85 -20.59 -16.91 -27.36
CA THR A 85 -21.41 -18.01 -26.89
C THR A 85 -22.90 -17.68 -26.83
N GLU A 86 -23.28 -16.41 -27.04
CA GLU A 86 -24.64 -15.92 -26.83
C GLU A 86 -25.16 -16.21 -25.40
N ILE A 87 -24.30 -16.11 -24.39
CA ILE A 87 -24.63 -16.32 -22.98
C ILE A 87 -24.55 -14.96 -22.25
N PRO A 88 -25.63 -14.18 -22.16
CA PRO A 88 -25.58 -12.82 -21.58
C PRO A 88 -25.36 -12.81 -20.08
N SER A 89 -25.58 -13.92 -19.40
CA SER A 89 -25.40 -14.07 -17.95
C SER A 89 -24.02 -14.61 -17.56
N LEU A 90 -23.10 -14.78 -18.50
CA LEU A 90 -21.73 -15.20 -18.27
C LEU A 90 -21.02 -14.21 -17.35
N LYS A 91 -20.31 -14.73 -16.35
CA LYS A 91 -19.48 -13.93 -15.43
C LYS A 91 -18.12 -14.56 -15.26
N ILE A 92 -17.08 -13.72 -15.22
CA ILE A 92 -15.75 -14.12 -14.78
C ILE A 92 -15.60 -13.73 -13.29
N SER A 93 -15.13 -14.68 -12.49
CA SER A 93 -14.88 -14.49 -11.05
C SER A 93 -13.63 -15.25 -10.63
N TYR A 94 -13.16 -15.01 -9.42
CA TYR A 94 -11.98 -15.64 -8.85
C TYR A 94 -12.34 -16.55 -7.67
N ASN A 95 -11.62 -17.69 -7.57
CA ASN A 95 -11.72 -18.61 -6.45
C ASN A 95 -10.32 -19.08 -6.03
N ASN A 96 -10.03 -19.07 -4.72
CA ASN A 96 -8.70 -19.41 -4.19
C ASN A 96 -8.25 -20.85 -4.47
N VAL A 97 -9.17 -21.77 -4.89
CA VAL A 97 -8.85 -23.18 -5.13
C VAL A 97 -8.41 -23.44 -6.58
N PHE A 98 -9.04 -22.76 -7.56
CA PHE A 98 -8.78 -23.00 -8.98
C PHE A 98 -8.66 -21.75 -9.84
N GLY A 99 -8.49 -20.57 -9.19
CA GLY A 99 -8.19 -19.31 -9.85
C GLY A 99 -9.37 -18.64 -10.53
N TYR A 100 -9.12 -17.94 -11.63
CA TYR A 100 -10.15 -17.31 -12.44
C TYR A 100 -10.98 -18.34 -13.18
N TYR A 101 -12.31 -18.17 -13.17
CA TYR A 101 -13.26 -19.04 -13.83
C TYR A 101 -14.40 -18.28 -14.48
N ILE A 102 -15.01 -18.91 -15.48
CA ILE A 102 -16.24 -18.47 -16.12
C ILE A 102 -17.40 -19.22 -15.47
N GLU A 103 -18.38 -18.49 -14.94
CA GLU A 103 -19.61 -19.07 -14.40
C GLU A 103 -20.73 -18.97 -15.42
N VAL A 104 -21.33 -20.10 -15.73
CA VAL A 104 -22.44 -20.25 -16.68
C VAL A 104 -23.63 -20.88 -15.96
N ARG A 105 -24.80 -20.25 -16.04
CA ARG A 105 -26.04 -20.84 -15.51
C ARG A 105 -26.44 -22.09 -16.26
N ASN A 106 -27.01 -23.08 -15.57
CA ASN A 106 -27.36 -24.39 -16.14
C ASN A 106 -28.31 -24.28 -17.35
N VAL A 107 -29.10 -23.23 -17.46
CA VAL A 107 -29.98 -22.98 -18.62
C VAL A 107 -29.23 -22.74 -19.94
N HIS A 108 -27.93 -22.42 -19.86
CA HIS A 108 -27.07 -22.13 -21.00
C HIS A 108 -25.93 -23.15 -21.20
N LYS A 109 -25.92 -24.24 -20.43
CA LYS A 109 -24.81 -25.23 -20.46
C LYS A 109 -24.55 -25.82 -21.86
N ASP A 110 -25.59 -25.94 -22.68
CA ASP A 110 -25.50 -26.52 -24.02
C ASP A 110 -24.83 -25.57 -25.04
N LYS A 111 -24.65 -24.31 -24.68
CA LYS A 111 -23.93 -23.28 -25.46
C LYS A 111 -22.46 -23.19 -25.12
N VAL A 112 -21.99 -23.91 -24.11
CA VAL A 112 -20.60 -23.85 -23.66
C VAL A 112 -19.67 -24.52 -24.69
N PRO A 113 -18.59 -23.83 -25.14
CA PRO A 113 -17.63 -24.43 -26.07
C PRO A 113 -16.94 -25.68 -25.49
N ALA A 114 -16.70 -26.68 -26.34
CA ALA A 114 -16.01 -27.92 -25.96
C ALA A 114 -14.54 -27.67 -25.51
N THR A 115 -13.98 -26.52 -25.85
CA THR A 115 -12.63 -26.12 -25.45
C THR A 115 -12.53 -25.65 -24.00
N TRP A 116 -13.66 -25.34 -23.35
CA TRP A 116 -13.67 -24.94 -21.95
C TRP A 116 -13.62 -26.16 -21.04
N ILE A 117 -12.78 -26.08 -20.01
CA ILE A 117 -12.59 -27.20 -19.07
C ILE A 117 -13.49 -26.96 -17.87
N ARG A 118 -14.47 -27.82 -17.65
CA ARG A 118 -15.34 -27.78 -16.47
C ARG A 118 -14.57 -28.12 -15.21
N LYS A 119 -14.63 -27.25 -14.21
CA LYS A 119 -13.97 -27.42 -12.91
C LYS A 119 -14.94 -27.72 -11.77
N GLN A 120 -16.14 -27.16 -11.83
CA GLN A 120 -17.10 -27.34 -10.75
C GLN A 120 -18.53 -27.30 -11.30
N THR A 121 -19.38 -28.19 -10.77
CA THR A 121 -20.82 -28.17 -10.99
C THR A 121 -21.51 -27.73 -9.70
N LEU A 122 -22.34 -26.69 -9.81
CA LEU A 122 -23.17 -26.15 -8.73
C LEU A 122 -24.64 -26.46 -9.02
N THR A 123 -25.52 -26.22 -8.05
CA THR A 123 -26.96 -26.48 -8.19
C THR A 123 -27.58 -25.69 -9.36
N GLN A 124 -27.12 -24.45 -9.59
CA GLN A 124 -27.72 -23.54 -10.58
C GLN A 124 -26.76 -23.09 -11.68
N ALA A 125 -25.47 -23.46 -11.60
CA ALA A 125 -24.43 -23.03 -12.52
C ALA A 125 -23.33 -24.06 -12.65
N GLU A 126 -22.54 -23.94 -13.69
CA GLU A 126 -21.27 -24.67 -13.85
C GLU A 126 -20.13 -23.66 -14.01
N ARG A 127 -18.92 -24.06 -13.55
CA ARG A 127 -17.71 -23.24 -13.59
C ARG A 127 -16.67 -23.85 -14.50
N TYR A 128 -16.17 -23.02 -15.38
CA TYR A 128 -15.24 -23.42 -16.43
C TYR A 128 -13.96 -22.59 -16.35
N ILE A 129 -12.87 -23.15 -16.84
CA ILE A 129 -11.62 -22.45 -17.07
C ILE A 129 -11.22 -22.57 -18.54
N THR A 130 -10.49 -21.55 -19.02
CA THR A 130 -9.86 -21.55 -20.34
C THR A 130 -8.35 -21.46 -20.17
N GLN A 131 -7.59 -21.85 -21.21
CA GLN A 131 -6.13 -21.69 -21.19
C GLN A 131 -5.75 -20.21 -21.06
N GLU A 132 -6.47 -19.33 -21.75
CA GLU A 132 -6.25 -17.88 -21.68
C GLU A 132 -6.42 -17.32 -20.26
N LEU A 133 -7.44 -17.76 -19.51
CA LEU A 133 -7.61 -17.34 -18.11
C LEU A 133 -6.48 -17.84 -17.21
N LYS A 134 -5.94 -19.02 -17.46
CA LYS A 134 -4.78 -19.53 -16.72
C LYS A 134 -3.51 -18.74 -17.01
N ASP A 135 -3.21 -18.52 -18.28
CA ASP A 135 -2.02 -17.76 -18.69
C ASP A 135 -2.06 -16.33 -18.13
N TYR A 136 -3.27 -15.78 -18.06
CA TYR A 136 -3.52 -14.48 -17.48
C TYR A 136 -3.33 -14.49 -15.96
N GLU A 137 -3.86 -15.48 -15.26
CA GLU A 137 -3.69 -15.66 -13.81
C GLU A 137 -2.21 -15.74 -13.43
N GLU A 138 -1.42 -16.54 -14.15
CA GLU A 138 0.02 -16.67 -13.90
C GLU A 138 0.74 -15.31 -14.03
N LYS A 139 0.36 -14.49 -15.00
CA LYS A 139 0.94 -13.14 -15.17
C LYS A 139 0.58 -12.21 -14.01
N ILE A 140 -0.67 -12.21 -13.55
CA ILE A 140 -1.10 -11.34 -12.45
C ILE A 140 -0.51 -11.77 -11.12
N LEU A 141 -0.59 -13.05 -10.78
CA LEU A 141 -0.04 -13.58 -9.53
C LEU A 141 1.46 -13.34 -9.46
N GLY A 142 2.17 -13.53 -10.58
CA GLY A 142 3.59 -13.22 -10.67
C GLY A 142 3.90 -11.73 -10.51
N ALA A 143 3.04 -10.83 -11.00
CA ALA A 143 3.19 -9.40 -10.80
C ALA A 143 2.90 -8.99 -9.35
N GLU A 144 1.83 -9.49 -8.74
CA GLU A 144 1.47 -9.19 -7.34
C GLU A 144 2.53 -9.67 -6.34
N GLU A 145 3.10 -10.86 -6.57
CA GLU A 145 4.21 -11.37 -5.76
C GLU A 145 5.45 -10.47 -5.86
N LYS A 146 5.83 -10.06 -7.07
CA LYS A 146 6.97 -9.17 -7.28
C LYS A 146 6.73 -7.78 -6.67
N ILE A 147 5.52 -7.22 -6.82
CA ILE A 147 5.12 -5.97 -6.16
C ILE A 147 5.37 -6.06 -4.66
N SER A 148 4.88 -7.14 -4.03
CA SER A 148 5.07 -7.34 -2.59
C SER A 148 6.55 -7.42 -2.20
N ILE A 149 7.38 -8.11 -2.97
CA ILE A 149 8.82 -8.23 -2.72
C ILE A 149 9.50 -6.85 -2.81
N ILE A 150 9.22 -6.08 -3.85
CA ILE A 150 9.83 -4.76 -4.06
C ILE A 150 9.38 -3.78 -2.97
N GLU A 151 8.07 -3.70 -2.68
CA GLU A 151 7.55 -2.82 -1.63
C GLU A 151 8.14 -3.15 -0.25
N ASN A 152 8.24 -4.44 0.09
CA ASN A 152 8.87 -4.87 1.35
C ASN A 152 10.35 -4.51 1.40
N ARG A 153 11.10 -4.64 0.31
CA ARG A 153 12.51 -4.23 0.23
C ARG A 153 12.65 -2.74 0.52
N ILE A 154 11.93 -1.88 -0.23
CA ILE A 154 11.99 -0.42 -0.08
C ILE A 154 11.57 0.00 1.34
N PHE A 155 10.54 -0.62 1.90
CA PHE A 155 10.07 -0.34 3.25
C PHE A 155 11.10 -0.73 4.32
N ASN A 156 11.74 -1.89 4.20
CA ASN A 156 12.78 -2.33 5.12
C ASN A 156 14.05 -1.44 5.05
N ASP A 157 14.43 -1.00 3.86
CA ASP A 157 15.51 -0.04 3.67
C ASP A 157 15.19 1.30 4.37
N LEU A 158 13.94 1.77 4.27
CA LEU A 158 13.49 2.96 4.99
C LEU A 158 13.54 2.76 6.51
N ILE A 159 13.14 1.60 7.03
CA ILE A 159 13.24 1.30 8.47
C ILE A 159 14.70 1.34 8.93
N ALA A 160 15.61 0.77 8.14
CA ALA A 160 17.03 0.80 8.46
C ALA A 160 17.56 2.25 8.53
N ASP A 161 17.15 3.11 7.60
CA ASP A 161 17.51 4.53 7.62
C ASP A 161 16.91 5.24 8.84
N ILE A 162 15.64 5.04 9.18
CA ILE A 162 14.99 5.61 10.36
C ILE A 162 15.73 5.19 11.64
N SER A 163 16.25 3.97 11.68
CA SER A 163 17.00 3.46 12.84
C SER A 163 18.22 4.32 13.18
N ASN A 164 18.84 4.97 12.20
CA ASN A 164 19.95 5.88 12.40
C ASN A 164 19.56 7.19 13.09
N TYR A 165 18.26 7.52 13.10
CA TYR A 165 17.71 8.72 13.71
C TYR A 165 17.08 8.51 15.09
N ILE A 166 17.01 7.26 15.59
CA ILE A 166 16.32 6.93 16.85
C ILE A 166 16.90 7.76 18.02
N SER A 167 18.22 7.87 18.15
CA SER A 167 18.86 8.64 19.22
C SER A 167 18.50 10.13 19.18
N PHE A 168 18.41 10.72 17.98
CA PHE A 168 18.00 12.11 17.82
C PHE A 168 16.52 12.31 18.12
N ILE A 169 15.67 11.38 17.73
CA ILE A 169 14.23 11.42 18.03
C ILE A 169 14.01 11.29 19.54
N GLN A 170 14.71 10.40 20.22
CA GLN A 170 14.65 10.24 21.67
C GLN A 170 15.14 11.49 22.41
N LEU A 171 16.23 12.09 21.94
CA LEU A 171 16.71 13.36 22.50
C LEU A 171 15.67 14.46 22.35
N ASN A 172 15.08 14.61 21.16
CA ASN A 172 14.01 15.58 20.92
C ASN A 172 12.81 15.36 21.85
N CYS A 173 12.37 14.13 22.02
CA CYS A 173 11.27 13.79 22.94
C CYS A 173 11.58 14.22 24.37
N ASN A 174 12.79 13.96 24.87
CA ASN A 174 13.20 14.35 26.21
C ASN A 174 13.28 15.88 26.38
N LEU A 175 13.80 16.61 25.38
CA LEU A 175 13.88 18.06 25.42
C LEU A 175 12.49 18.70 25.39
N VAL A 176 11.59 18.19 24.51
CA VAL A 176 10.21 18.69 24.44
C VAL A 176 9.46 18.44 25.75
N ALA A 177 9.66 17.26 26.37
CA ALA A 177 9.05 16.97 27.68
C ALA A 177 9.55 17.92 28.78
N GLN A 178 10.85 18.28 28.79
CA GLN A 178 11.37 19.27 29.74
C GLN A 178 10.78 20.68 29.50
N ILE A 179 10.64 21.09 28.25
CA ILE A 179 10.02 22.38 27.89
C ILE A 179 8.57 22.42 28.34
N ASP A 180 7.80 21.32 28.12
CA ASP A 180 6.40 21.22 28.53
C ASP A 180 6.22 21.34 30.05
N VAL A 181 7.08 20.69 30.83
CA VAL A 181 7.09 20.80 32.29
C VAL A 181 7.39 22.24 32.74
N LEU A 182 8.38 22.89 32.14
CA LEU A 182 8.70 24.28 32.47
C LEU A 182 7.55 25.24 32.15
N LEU A 183 6.91 25.06 31.01
CA LEU A 183 5.71 25.83 30.62
C LEU A 183 4.56 25.62 31.60
N SER A 184 4.36 24.38 32.05
CA SER A 184 3.33 24.09 33.05
C SER A 184 3.58 24.78 34.39
N PHE A 185 4.83 24.79 34.86
CA PHE A 185 5.20 25.50 36.09
C PHE A 185 5.02 27.02 35.94
N THR A 186 5.36 27.61 34.82
CA THR A 186 5.18 29.04 34.56
C THR A 186 3.70 29.43 34.63
N LYS A 187 2.82 28.64 33.96
CA LYS A 187 1.38 28.90 34.02
C LYS A 187 0.81 28.85 35.43
N VAL A 188 1.18 27.83 36.21
CA VAL A 188 0.72 27.73 37.61
C VAL A 188 1.26 28.87 38.45
N SER A 189 2.48 29.35 38.19
CA SER A 189 3.08 30.49 38.92
C SER A 189 2.45 31.84 38.57
N GLU A 190 1.91 32.00 37.37
CA GLU A 190 1.21 33.23 36.95
C GLU A 190 -0.23 33.30 37.47
N GLU A 191 -0.86 32.12 37.73
CA GLU A 191 -2.23 32.03 38.22
C GLU A 191 -2.36 32.15 39.76
N ASN A 192 -1.24 32.12 40.51
CA ASN A 192 -1.18 32.25 41.99
C ASN A 192 -0.44 33.50 42.43
#